data_5c38611e68ab6b904a814c7c50af7add
#
_entry.id   5c38611e68ab6b904a814c7c50af7add
#
_cell.length_a   1.000
_cell.length_b   1.000
_cell.length_c   1.000
_cell.angle_alpha   90.00
_cell.angle_beta   90.00
_cell.angle_gamma   90.00
#
_symmetry.space_group_name_H-M   'P 1'
#
loop_
_entity.id
_entity.type
_entity.pdbx_description
1 polymer ?
#
loop_
_entity_poly.entity_id
_entity_poly.type
_entity_poly.pdbx_seq_one_letter_code
_entity_poly.pdbx_strand_id
1 'polypeptide(L)'
;MFDTHCHLRFPDYEPLGGATKVLDRATEAGVRGAITIATTVEDARRSADLAESDDRLWHTAGVHPLYSDDSGALDELKAIAERPKCVAFGEMGLDQHYAKPNQDIQIASLEGQLERISRWRKDGLAKPIVIHCRKATADLIPRLNDSGLPADQFVFHCFTGTPDEARAVLDFGAWISFTGVVTFQNAPEVARAASLVPNDRIMAETDAPFMTPAPHRNIKPNEPKFVVHVCEALAKIRGCTPQAMEELLDTNAERFFGITLPDSPRAF
;
A
#
# COMPACT_ATOMS: atom_id res chain seq x y z
N MET A 1 4.75 5.87 14.14
CA MET A 1 3.80 5.24 13.16
C MET A 1 4.24 5.52 11.73
N PHE A 2 4.10 4.57 10.81
CA PHE A 2 4.48 4.67 9.41
C PHE A 2 3.27 4.41 8.51
N ASP A 3 3.11 5.17 7.42
CA ASP A 3 2.03 4.98 6.45
C ASP A 3 2.55 4.17 5.24
N THR A 4 2.14 2.91 5.13
CA THR A 4 2.68 2.02 4.10
C THR A 4 2.11 2.25 2.71
N HIS A 5 1.08 3.11 2.54
CA HIS A 5 0.46 3.36 1.24
C HIS A 5 -0.31 4.69 1.19
N CYS A 6 0.16 5.62 0.39
CA CYS A 6 -0.54 6.86 0.06
C CYS A 6 -0.14 7.37 -1.34
N HIS A 7 -0.97 8.22 -1.96
CA HIS A 7 -0.75 8.77 -3.30
C HIS A 7 -0.45 10.27 -3.25
N LEU A 8 0.74 10.67 -2.77
CA LEU A 8 1.10 12.07 -2.54
C LEU A 8 1.25 12.92 -3.81
N ARG A 9 1.23 12.27 -4.97
CA ARG A 9 1.31 12.94 -6.29
C ARG A 9 -0.05 13.37 -6.83
N PHE A 10 -1.14 13.01 -6.18
CA PHE A 10 -2.48 13.40 -6.63
C PHE A 10 -2.71 14.90 -6.47
N PRO A 11 -3.43 15.54 -7.43
CA PRO A 11 -3.66 16.99 -7.44
C PRO A 11 -4.48 17.48 -6.25
N ASP A 12 -5.16 16.60 -5.54
CA ASP A 12 -5.91 16.88 -4.32
C ASP A 12 -5.08 17.62 -3.25
N TYR A 13 -3.77 17.44 -3.27
CA TYR A 13 -2.87 18.05 -2.29
C TYR A 13 -2.33 19.43 -2.70
N GLU A 14 -2.49 19.86 -3.93
CA GLU A 14 -2.03 21.19 -4.38
C GLU A 14 -2.64 22.34 -3.55
N PRO A 15 -3.97 22.34 -3.26
CA PRO A 15 -4.57 23.37 -2.41
C PRO A 15 -4.10 23.32 -0.95
N LEU A 16 -3.52 22.20 -0.52
CA LEU A 16 -3.02 21.97 0.84
C LEU A 16 -1.52 22.27 0.99
N GLY A 17 -0.90 22.84 -0.04
CA GLY A 17 0.52 23.19 -0.07
C GLY A 17 1.44 22.06 -0.59
N GLY A 18 0.85 21.07 -1.25
CA GLY A 18 1.57 19.95 -1.87
C GLY A 18 2.06 18.89 -0.87
N ALA A 19 2.75 17.90 -1.39
CA ALA A 19 3.20 16.72 -0.65
C ALA A 19 4.03 17.07 0.61
N THR A 20 4.97 18.01 0.51
CA THR A 20 5.82 18.40 1.65
C THR A 20 5.00 18.93 2.81
N LYS A 21 4.01 19.79 2.56
CA LYS A 21 3.15 20.32 3.65
C LYS A 21 2.22 19.25 4.24
N VAL A 22 1.80 18.28 3.44
CA VAL A 22 1.04 17.12 3.91
C VAL A 22 1.91 16.27 4.86
N LEU A 23 3.18 16.04 4.50
CA LEU A 23 4.14 15.32 5.34
C LEU A 23 4.53 16.07 6.60
N ASP A 24 4.64 17.41 6.55
CA ASP A 24 4.88 18.22 7.76
C ASP A 24 3.77 17.97 8.79
N ARG A 25 2.49 18.03 8.36
CA ARG A 25 1.35 17.72 9.23
C ARG A 25 1.31 16.26 9.71
N ALA A 26 1.80 15.33 8.88
CA ALA A 26 1.92 13.93 9.27
C ALA A 26 2.98 13.77 10.38
N THR A 27 4.12 14.43 10.23
CA THR A 27 5.19 14.44 11.25
C THR A 27 4.71 15.04 12.57
N GLU A 28 3.97 16.16 12.53
CA GLU A 28 3.36 16.77 13.71
C GLU A 28 2.38 15.81 14.43
N ALA A 29 1.72 14.92 13.69
CA ALA A 29 0.86 13.88 14.22
C ALA A 29 1.61 12.62 14.70
N GLY A 30 2.95 12.59 14.61
CA GLY A 30 3.79 11.47 15.03
C GLY A 30 3.99 10.40 13.95
N VAL A 31 3.70 10.70 12.68
CA VAL A 31 4.00 9.81 11.56
C VAL A 31 5.46 9.99 11.15
N ARG A 32 6.20 8.89 11.09
CA ARG A 32 7.66 8.86 10.85
C ARG A 32 8.02 8.94 9.38
N GLY A 33 7.10 8.60 8.50
CA GLY A 33 7.27 8.62 7.06
C GLY A 33 6.19 7.86 6.34
N ALA A 34 6.28 7.83 5.01
CA ALA A 34 5.27 7.19 4.17
C ALA A 34 5.88 6.59 2.89
N ILE A 35 5.14 5.67 2.27
CA ILE A 35 5.43 5.20 0.91
C ILE A 35 4.44 5.88 -0.05
N THR A 36 4.96 6.68 -0.99
CA THR A 36 4.15 7.22 -2.09
C THR A 36 4.06 6.19 -3.22
N ILE A 37 2.84 5.85 -3.58
CA ILE A 37 2.52 4.75 -4.47
C ILE A 37 2.29 5.24 -5.89
N ALA A 38 2.93 4.56 -6.85
CA ALA A 38 2.80 4.86 -8.26
C ALA A 38 1.56 4.21 -8.89
N THR A 39 0.93 4.92 -9.80
CA THR A 39 -0.23 4.45 -10.57
C THR A 39 0.06 4.22 -12.05
N THR A 40 1.07 4.89 -12.61
CA THR A 40 1.56 4.74 -13.99
C THR A 40 3.09 4.80 -14.01
N VAL A 41 3.71 4.47 -15.16
CA VAL A 41 5.17 4.61 -15.32
C VAL A 41 5.63 6.05 -15.13
N GLU A 42 4.89 7.02 -15.66
CA GLU A 42 5.22 8.44 -15.49
C GLU A 42 5.04 8.89 -14.03
N ASP A 43 3.98 8.43 -13.35
CA ASP A 43 3.77 8.71 -11.94
C ASP A 43 4.86 8.06 -11.07
N ALA A 44 5.31 6.83 -11.42
CA ALA A 44 6.42 6.18 -10.74
C ALA A 44 7.72 7.00 -10.81
N ARG A 45 8.02 7.59 -11.98
CA ARG A 45 9.18 8.47 -12.14
C ARG A 45 9.09 9.72 -11.25
N ARG A 46 7.93 10.37 -11.24
CA ARG A 46 7.68 11.57 -10.41
C ARG A 46 7.64 11.24 -8.92
N SER A 47 7.11 10.08 -8.55
CA SER A 47 7.11 9.60 -7.15
C SER A 47 8.53 9.34 -6.66
N ALA A 48 9.41 8.81 -7.54
CA ALA A 48 10.82 8.63 -7.23
C ALA A 48 11.53 9.99 -6.99
N ASP A 49 11.29 10.99 -7.86
CA ASP A 49 11.86 12.34 -7.70
C ASP A 49 11.38 12.98 -6.38
N LEU A 50 10.10 12.82 -6.04
CA LEU A 50 9.55 13.31 -4.78
C LEU A 50 10.19 12.61 -3.58
N ALA A 51 10.31 11.29 -3.60
CA ALA A 51 10.91 10.53 -2.50
C ALA A 51 12.39 10.88 -2.30
N GLU A 52 13.14 11.15 -3.35
CA GLU A 52 14.54 11.58 -3.24
C GLU A 52 14.70 12.99 -2.69
N SER A 53 13.65 13.82 -2.78
CA SER A 53 13.66 15.19 -2.25
C SER A 53 13.26 15.29 -0.77
N ASP A 54 12.75 14.20 -0.14
CA ASP A 54 12.30 14.19 1.25
C ASP A 54 12.68 12.86 1.93
N ASP A 55 13.45 12.93 3.01
CA ASP A 55 13.98 11.75 3.70
C ASP A 55 12.90 10.91 4.39
N ARG A 56 11.72 11.46 4.57
CA ARG A 56 10.55 10.76 5.16
C ARG A 56 9.80 9.89 4.15
N LEU A 57 10.20 9.92 2.86
CA LEU A 57 9.49 9.23 1.78
C LEU A 57 10.28 8.10 1.16
N TRP A 58 9.54 7.06 0.81
CA TRP A 58 9.90 5.99 -0.11
C TRP A 58 8.87 5.97 -1.25
N HIS A 59 9.17 5.22 -2.32
CA HIS A 59 8.26 5.09 -3.45
C HIS A 59 8.19 3.66 -3.97
N THR A 60 7.21 3.40 -4.85
CA THR A 60 7.04 2.15 -5.57
C THR A 60 7.18 2.35 -7.09
N ALA A 61 7.27 1.23 -7.82
CA ALA A 61 7.30 1.22 -9.28
C ALA A 61 6.31 0.18 -9.82
N GLY A 62 5.23 0.63 -10.43
CA GLY A 62 4.18 -0.23 -10.97
C GLY A 62 3.10 0.54 -11.72
N VAL A 63 2.14 -0.22 -12.27
CA VAL A 63 0.98 0.30 -12.98
C VAL A 63 -0.29 -0.27 -12.37
N HIS A 64 -1.10 0.62 -11.82
CA HIS A 64 -2.38 0.32 -11.19
C HIS A 64 -3.40 -0.21 -12.23
N PRO A 65 -4.27 -1.17 -11.90
CA PRO A 65 -5.23 -1.74 -12.83
C PRO A 65 -6.14 -0.71 -13.52
N LEU A 66 -6.52 0.37 -12.85
CA LEU A 66 -7.36 1.41 -13.45
C LEU A 66 -6.63 2.32 -14.46
N TYR A 67 -5.32 2.18 -14.61
CA TYR A 67 -4.48 2.91 -15.58
C TYR A 67 -3.79 1.96 -16.57
N SER A 68 -4.22 0.69 -16.62
CA SER A 68 -3.58 -0.36 -17.42
C SER A 68 -3.74 -0.19 -18.94
N ASP A 69 -4.68 0.61 -19.40
CA ASP A 69 -4.85 1.00 -20.81
C ASP A 69 -3.92 2.13 -21.27
N ASP A 70 -3.27 2.82 -20.32
CA ASP A 70 -2.25 3.85 -20.55
C ASP A 70 -1.00 3.56 -19.70
N SER A 71 -0.56 2.33 -19.71
CA SER A 71 0.50 1.85 -18.83
C SER A 71 1.90 2.40 -19.16
N GLY A 72 2.10 2.91 -20.38
CA GLY A 72 3.42 3.31 -20.85
C GLY A 72 4.34 2.11 -21.12
N ALA A 73 5.65 2.35 -21.15
CA ALA A 73 6.65 1.30 -21.39
C ALA A 73 7.01 0.60 -20.07
N LEU A 74 6.41 -0.55 -19.79
CA LEU A 74 6.63 -1.32 -18.54
C LEU A 74 8.11 -1.65 -18.27
N ASP A 75 8.94 -1.73 -19.30
CA ASP A 75 10.37 -2.00 -19.14
C ASP A 75 11.12 -0.84 -18.47
N GLU A 76 10.59 0.38 -18.50
CA GLU A 76 11.16 1.54 -17.80
C GLU A 76 11.01 1.42 -16.27
N LEU A 77 10.06 0.63 -15.78
CA LEU A 77 9.88 0.37 -14.35
C LEU A 77 11.14 -0.23 -13.71
N LYS A 78 11.99 -0.96 -14.49
CA LYS A 78 13.25 -1.50 -13.97
C LYS A 78 14.16 -0.39 -13.44
N ALA A 79 14.44 0.59 -14.27
CA ALA A 79 15.33 1.70 -13.91
C ALA A 79 14.78 2.53 -12.73
N ILE A 80 13.44 2.67 -12.66
CA ILE A 80 12.80 3.35 -11.52
C ILE A 80 12.92 2.50 -10.25
N ALA A 81 12.74 1.18 -10.37
CA ALA A 81 12.86 0.25 -9.25
C ALA A 81 14.30 0.11 -8.73
N GLU A 82 15.30 0.41 -9.52
CA GLU A 82 16.71 0.43 -9.13
C GLU A 82 17.08 1.69 -8.33
N ARG A 83 16.23 2.73 -8.29
CA ARG A 83 16.48 3.94 -7.50
C ARG A 83 16.51 3.64 -5.98
N PRO A 84 17.37 4.33 -5.22
CA PRO A 84 17.65 3.97 -3.80
C PRO A 84 16.44 3.93 -2.89
N LYS A 85 15.45 4.79 -3.11
CA LYS A 85 14.24 4.89 -2.27
C LYS A 85 13.04 4.10 -2.81
N CYS A 86 13.22 3.32 -3.87
CA CYS A 86 12.20 2.38 -4.32
C CYS A 86 12.19 1.15 -3.41
N VAL A 87 11.08 0.89 -2.75
CA VAL A 87 10.99 -0.19 -1.76
C VAL A 87 10.10 -1.35 -2.18
N ALA A 88 9.29 -1.18 -3.24
CA ALA A 88 8.42 -2.23 -3.74
C ALA A 88 8.09 -2.04 -5.23
N PHE A 89 7.67 -3.11 -5.88
CA PHE A 89 6.92 -3.04 -7.12
C PHE A 89 5.44 -2.80 -6.81
N GLY A 90 4.75 -2.12 -7.70
CA GLY A 90 3.33 -1.82 -7.58
C GLY A 90 3.06 -0.31 -7.45
N GLU A 91 1.85 -0.04 -7.33
CA GLU A 91 0.65 -0.88 -7.13
C GLU A 91 0.25 -1.57 -8.45
N MET A 92 -0.10 -2.84 -8.38
CA MET A 92 -0.60 -3.62 -9.51
C MET A 92 -1.67 -4.62 -9.03
N GLY A 93 -2.50 -5.14 -9.91
CA GLY A 93 -3.54 -6.07 -9.50
C GLY A 93 -4.77 -6.05 -10.38
N LEU A 94 -5.94 -6.30 -9.77
CA LEU A 94 -7.23 -6.34 -10.46
C LEU A 94 -8.29 -5.54 -9.70
N ASP A 95 -9.08 -4.75 -10.44
CA ASP A 95 -10.27 -4.06 -9.96
C ASP A 95 -11.50 -4.52 -10.76
N GLN A 96 -12.40 -5.25 -10.11
CA GLN A 96 -13.66 -5.72 -10.69
C GLN A 96 -14.86 -4.85 -10.28
N HIS A 97 -14.59 -3.72 -9.63
CA HIS A 97 -15.62 -2.77 -9.26
C HIS A 97 -15.95 -1.79 -10.40
N TYR A 98 -14.94 -1.33 -11.11
CA TYR A 98 -15.09 -0.42 -12.24
C TYR A 98 -15.11 -1.18 -13.57
N ALA A 99 -15.92 -0.69 -14.53
CA ALA A 99 -16.06 -1.33 -15.83
C ALA A 99 -14.89 -1.07 -16.80
N LYS A 100 -14.06 -0.09 -16.49
CA LYS A 100 -12.92 0.32 -17.33
C LYS A 100 -11.68 0.59 -16.49
N PRO A 101 -10.49 0.22 -17.02
CA PRO A 101 -10.26 -0.63 -18.20
C PRO A 101 -10.95 -1.99 -18.04
N ASN A 102 -11.24 -2.68 -19.14
CA ASN A 102 -11.83 -4.02 -19.06
C ASN A 102 -10.86 -5.03 -18.41
N GLN A 103 -11.40 -6.16 -17.97
CA GLN A 103 -10.61 -7.15 -17.21
C GLN A 103 -9.45 -7.73 -18.01
N ASP A 104 -9.61 -7.94 -19.34
CA ASP A 104 -8.54 -8.50 -20.18
C ASP A 104 -7.33 -7.56 -20.24
N ILE A 105 -7.56 -6.24 -20.29
CA ILE A 105 -6.50 -5.23 -20.27
C ILE A 105 -5.79 -5.23 -18.90
N GLN A 106 -6.56 -5.26 -17.81
CA GLN A 106 -5.99 -5.31 -16.46
C GLN A 106 -5.17 -6.58 -16.24
N ILE A 107 -5.67 -7.74 -16.68
CA ILE A 107 -4.98 -9.03 -16.61
C ILE A 107 -3.68 -8.99 -17.41
N ALA A 108 -3.72 -8.51 -18.65
CA ALA A 108 -2.53 -8.41 -19.50
C ALA A 108 -1.46 -7.50 -18.88
N SER A 109 -1.87 -6.38 -18.27
CA SER A 109 -0.96 -5.48 -17.57
C SER A 109 -0.36 -6.14 -16.33
N LEU A 110 -1.17 -6.81 -15.51
CA LEU A 110 -0.69 -7.54 -14.32
C LEU A 110 0.31 -8.64 -14.70
N GLU A 111 -0.06 -9.51 -15.61
CA GLU A 111 0.80 -10.63 -16.06
C GLU A 111 2.09 -10.12 -16.68
N GLY A 112 2.02 -9.06 -17.49
CA GLY A 112 3.19 -8.41 -18.07
C GLY A 112 4.13 -7.79 -17.03
N GLN A 113 3.61 -7.26 -15.93
CA GLN A 113 4.42 -6.76 -14.81
C GLN A 113 5.04 -7.92 -14.02
N LEU A 114 4.26 -8.95 -13.67
CA LEU A 114 4.74 -10.12 -12.91
C LEU A 114 5.84 -10.87 -13.66
N GLU A 115 5.70 -11.05 -15.00
CA GLU A 115 6.73 -11.65 -15.84
C GLU A 115 8.05 -10.88 -15.78
N ARG A 116 7.99 -9.54 -15.89
CA ARG A 116 9.17 -8.67 -15.81
C ARG A 116 9.82 -8.74 -14.44
N ILE A 117 9.04 -8.65 -13.36
CA ILE A 117 9.52 -8.75 -11.98
C ILE A 117 10.21 -10.11 -11.76
N SER A 118 9.62 -11.21 -12.24
CA SER A 118 10.23 -12.54 -12.14
C SER A 118 11.58 -12.59 -12.86
N ARG A 119 11.70 -11.96 -14.03
CA ARG A 119 12.97 -11.85 -14.77
C ARG A 119 13.97 -10.96 -14.03
N TRP A 120 13.58 -9.76 -13.59
CA TRP A 120 14.46 -8.83 -12.88
C TRP A 120 14.96 -9.39 -11.54
N ARG A 121 14.11 -10.19 -10.86
CA ARG A 121 14.52 -10.89 -9.65
C ARG A 121 15.68 -11.86 -9.90
N LYS A 122 15.69 -12.56 -11.03
CA LYS A 122 16.82 -13.44 -11.42
C LYS A 122 18.11 -12.64 -11.66
N ASP A 123 17.98 -11.39 -12.07
CA ASP A 123 19.09 -10.44 -12.25
C ASP A 123 19.50 -9.75 -10.93
N GLY A 124 18.92 -10.11 -9.79
CA GLY A 124 19.24 -9.58 -8.46
C GLY A 124 18.35 -8.43 -7.98
N LEU A 125 17.41 -7.93 -8.79
CA LEU A 125 16.45 -6.89 -8.38
C LEU A 125 15.22 -7.54 -7.74
N ALA A 126 15.31 -7.84 -6.46
CA ALA A 126 14.25 -8.45 -5.67
C ALA A 126 13.63 -7.41 -4.71
N LYS A 127 12.35 -7.16 -4.86
CA LYS A 127 11.56 -6.27 -3.99
C LYS A 127 10.19 -6.88 -3.71
N PRO A 128 9.53 -6.54 -2.60
CA PRO A 128 8.13 -6.90 -2.36
C PRO A 128 7.19 -6.26 -3.37
N ILE A 129 5.93 -6.71 -3.37
CA ILE A 129 4.93 -6.32 -4.36
C ILE A 129 3.66 -5.88 -3.65
N VAL A 130 3.21 -4.66 -3.94
CA VAL A 130 1.96 -4.08 -3.44
C VAL A 130 0.83 -4.43 -4.42
N ILE A 131 -0.19 -5.11 -3.91
CA ILE A 131 -1.31 -5.66 -4.69
C ILE A 131 -2.61 -4.90 -4.43
N HIS A 132 -3.15 -4.32 -5.50
CA HIS A 132 -4.53 -3.87 -5.57
C HIS A 132 -5.47 -5.04 -5.79
N CYS A 133 -6.44 -5.22 -4.92
CA CYS A 133 -7.45 -6.26 -5.04
C CYS A 133 -8.84 -5.73 -4.68
N ARG A 134 -9.67 -5.46 -5.67
CA ARG A 134 -11.04 -5.01 -5.42
C ARG A 134 -12.05 -5.95 -6.05
N LYS A 135 -12.72 -6.76 -5.21
CA LYS A 135 -13.69 -7.81 -5.63
C LYS A 135 -13.08 -8.88 -6.55
N ALA A 136 -11.76 -9.09 -6.48
CA ALA A 136 -11.02 -9.91 -7.45
C ALA A 136 -10.17 -11.01 -6.79
N THR A 137 -10.34 -11.28 -5.49
CA THR A 137 -9.49 -12.19 -4.72
C THR A 137 -9.38 -13.57 -5.36
N ALA A 138 -10.50 -14.14 -5.80
CA ALA A 138 -10.57 -15.47 -6.41
C ALA A 138 -9.83 -15.57 -7.76
N ASP A 139 -9.85 -14.49 -8.54
CA ASP A 139 -9.18 -14.43 -9.84
C ASP A 139 -7.70 -14.05 -9.72
N LEU A 140 -7.35 -13.30 -8.68
CA LEU A 140 -6.02 -12.76 -8.49
C LEU A 140 -5.04 -13.78 -7.88
N ILE A 141 -5.43 -14.47 -6.80
CA ILE A 141 -4.55 -15.44 -6.11
C ILE A 141 -3.96 -16.51 -7.06
N PRO A 142 -4.73 -17.16 -7.94
CA PRO A 142 -4.16 -18.12 -8.88
C PRO A 142 -3.08 -17.51 -9.78
N ARG A 143 -3.29 -16.29 -10.30
CA ARG A 143 -2.32 -15.59 -11.16
C ARG A 143 -1.05 -15.23 -10.42
N LEU A 144 -1.16 -14.78 -9.17
CA LEU A 144 0.01 -14.52 -8.33
C LEU A 144 0.79 -15.81 -8.06
N ASN A 145 0.12 -16.92 -7.80
CA ASN A 145 0.72 -18.23 -7.62
C ASN A 145 1.44 -18.70 -8.90
N ASP A 146 0.82 -18.55 -10.06
CA ASP A 146 1.37 -18.95 -11.35
C ASP A 146 2.59 -18.11 -11.77
N SER A 147 2.77 -16.92 -11.19
CA SER A 147 3.97 -16.10 -11.43
C SER A 147 5.26 -16.73 -10.91
N GLY A 148 5.16 -17.69 -9.98
CA GLY A 148 6.30 -18.34 -9.32
C GLY A 148 7.10 -17.43 -8.39
N LEU A 149 6.59 -16.22 -8.10
CA LEU A 149 7.18 -15.31 -7.12
C LEU A 149 6.82 -15.76 -5.70
N PRO A 150 7.69 -15.55 -4.68
CA PRO A 150 7.42 -15.96 -3.31
C PRO A 150 6.18 -15.28 -2.76
N ALA A 151 5.25 -16.05 -2.21
CA ALA A 151 3.97 -15.56 -1.72
C ALA A 151 4.10 -14.54 -0.57
N ASP A 152 5.12 -14.68 0.26
CA ASP A 152 5.42 -13.78 1.38
C ASP A 152 5.97 -12.40 0.95
N GLN A 153 6.15 -12.19 -0.35
CA GLN A 153 6.53 -10.90 -0.92
C GLN A 153 5.35 -10.09 -1.44
N PHE A 154 4.14 -10.61 -1.35
CA PHE A 154 2.94 -9.87 -1.73
C PHE A 154 2.26 -9.28 -0.50
N VAL A 155 1.80 -8.03 -0.58
CA VAL A 155 0.87 -7.41 0.36
C VAL A 155 -0.39 -6.98 -0.38
N PHE A 156 -1.53 -7.48 0.08
CA PHE A 156 -2.85 -7.01 -0.36
C PHE A 156 -3.16 -5.73 0.39
N HIS A 157 -2.98 -4.59 -0.29
CA HIS A 157 -3.25 -3.29 0.30
C HIS A 157 -4.74 -2.98 0.35
N CYS A 158 -5.12 -1.98 1.17
CA CYS A 158 -6.49 -1.48 1.32
C CYS A 158 -7.53 -2.62 1.39
N PHE A 159 -7.27 -3.63 2.22
CA PHE A 159 -8.12 -4.81 2.27
C PHE A 159 -9.55 -4.45 2.72
N THR A 160 -10.51 -4.71 1.85
CA THR A 160 -11.94 -4.45 2.07
C THR A 160 -12.81 -5.70 1.91
N GLY A 161 -12.18 -6.87 1.85
CA GLY A 161 -12.84 -8.16 1.66
C GLY A 161 -13.43 -8.73 2.95
N THR A 162 -13.97 -9.92 2.80
CA THR A 162 -14.57 -10.73 3.88
C THR A 162 -13.50 -11.47 4.70
N PRO A 163 -13.85 -12.00 5.89
CA PRO A 163 -12.96 -12.90 6.64
C PRO A 163 -12.49 -14.12 5.85
N ASP A 164 -13.32 -14.66 4.97
CA ASP A 164 -12.95 -15.83 4.14
C ASP A 164 -11.96 -15.45 3.05
N GLU A 165 -12.10 -14.27 2.44
CA GLU A 165 -11.10 -13.74 1.52
C GLU A 165 -9.77 -13.44 2.24
N ALA A 166 -9.82 -12.92 3.47
CA ALA A 166 -8.61 -12.74 4.28
C ALA A 166 -7.90 -14.08 4.55
N ARG A 167 -8.65 -15.14 4.88
CA ARG A 167 -8.07 -16.48 5.02
C ARG A 167 -7.42 -16.96 3.72
N ALA A 168 -8.11 -16.79 2.58
CA ALA A 168 -7.54 -17.19 1.29
C ALA A 168 -6.22 -16.46 0.98
N VAL A 169 -6.12 -15.16 1.28
CA VAL A 169 -4.88 -14.38 1.14
C VAL A 169 -3.78 -14.89 2.09
N LEU A 170 -4.12 -15.20 3.33
CA LEU A 170 -3.18 -15.73 4.32
C LEU A 170 -2.73 -17.17 3.97
N ASP A 171 -3.65 -18.02 3.51
CA ASP A 171 -3.35 -19.40 3.08
C ASP A 171 -2.44 -19.39 1.83
N PHE A 172 -2.57 -18.41 0.95
CA PHE A 172 -1.63 -18.15 -0.14
C PHE A 172 -0.23 -17.76 0.40
N GLY A 173 -0.14 -17.16 1.59
CA GLY A 173 1.11 -16.76 2.25
C GLY A 173 1.42 -15.26 2.19
N ALA A 174 0.49 -14.43 1.69
CA ALA A 174 0.66 -13.00 1.54
C ALA A 174 0.38 -12.23 2.84
N TRP A 175 0.67 -10.94 2.80
CA TRP A 175 0.40 -9.96 3.85
C TRP A 175 -0.88 -9.20 3.55
N ILE A 176 -1.47 -8.58 4.59
CA ILE A 176 -2.68 -7.78 4.47
C ILE A 176 -2.46 -6.42 5.14
N SER A 177 -2.81 -5.34 4.44
CA SER A 177 -2.81 -3.98 4.98
C SER A 177 -4.23 -3.43 5.08
N PHE A 178 -4.47 -2.62 6.12
CA PHE A 178 -5.77 -2.03 6.43
C PHE A 178 -5.72 -0.50 6.40
N THR A 179 -6.77 0.10 5.84
CA THR A 179 -6.99 1.54 5.76
C THR A 179 -8.03 2.04 6.75
N GLY A 180 -8.41 3.31 6.65
CA GLY A 180 -9.52 3.90 7.38
C GLY A 180 -10.84 3.13 7.31
N VAL A 181 -11.03 2.25 6.33
CA VAL A 181 -12.22 1.39 6.20
C VAL A 181 -12.45 0.53 7.44
N VAL A 182 -11.38 0.10 8.12
CA VAL A 182 -11.48 -0.69 9.37
C VAL A 182 -12.24 0.05 10.49
N THR A 183 -12.36 1.38 10.38
CA THR A 183 -13.11 2.22 11.34
C THR A 183 -14.58 2.40 10.98
N PHE A 184 -15.02 1.90 9.80
CA PHE A 184 -16.36 2.21 9.29
C PHE A 184 -17.42 1.29 9.88
N GLN A 185 -18.46 1.87 10.44
CA GLN A 185 -19.59 1.12 11.02
C GLN A 185 -20.32 0.24 9.99
N ASN A 186 -20.32 0.65 8.72
CA ASN A 186 -20.95 -0.10 7.62
C ASN A 186 -20.00 -1.12 6.97
N ALA A 187 -18.81 -1.35 7.52
CA ALA A 187 -17.84 -2.33 7.05
C ALA A 187 -17.40 -3.31 8.16
N PRO A 188 -18.32 -3.96 8.90
CA PRO A 188 -17.97 -4.83 10.02
C PRO A 188 -17.17 -6.06 9.61
N GLU A 189 -17.29 -6.49 8.34
CA GLU A 189 -16.51 -7.60 7.77
C GLU A 189 -15.02 -7.30 7.79
N VAL A 190 -14.63 -6.06 7.47
CA VAL A 190 -13.22 -5.63 7.45
C VAL A 190 -12.62 -5.69 8.87
N ALA A 191 -13.37 -5.24 9.87
CA ALA A 191 -12.93 -5.34 11.27
C ALA A 191 -12.80 -6.82 11.72
N ARG A 192 -13.72 -7.70 11.29
CA ARG A 192 -13.62 -9.14 11.54
C ARG A 192 -12.40 -9.75 10.82
N ALA A 193 -12.16 -9.38 9.57
CA ALA A 193 -10.96 -9.80 8.84
C ALA A 193 -9.68 -9.36 9.58
N ALA A 194 -9.61 -8.11 10.02
CA ALA A 194 -8.46 -7.59 10.76
C ALA A 194 -8.17 -8.33 12.07
N SER A 195 -9.21 -8.89 12.72
CA SER A 195 -9.02 -9.70 13.93
C SER A 195 -8.39 -11.08 13.67
N LEU A 196 -8.44 -11.58 12.43
CA LEU A 196 -7.94 -12.91 12.04
C LEU A 196 -6.49 -12.88 11.54
N VAL A 197 -6.00 -11.72 11.06
CA VAL A 197 -4.66 -11.62 10.47
C VAL A 197 -3.59 -11.82 11.54
N PRO A 198 -2.60 -12.72 11.35
CA PRO A 198 -1.51 -12.91 12.29
C PRO A 198 -0.71 -11.62 12.53
N ASN A 199 -0.10 -11.48 13.72
CA ASN A 199 0.71 -10.32 14.07
C ASN A 199 1.84 -10.05 13.09
N ASP A 200 2.40 -11.08 12.51
CA ASP A 200 3.53 -11.00 11.58
C ASP A 200 3.11 -10.89 10.10
N ARG A 201 1.84 -10.60 9.81
CA ARG A 201 1.29 -10.47 8.45
C ARG A 201 0.38 -9.23 8.27
N ILE A 202 0.31 -8.33 9.24
CA ILE A 202 -0.58 -7.17 9.24
C ILE A 202 0.20 -5.87 9.06
N MET A 203 -0.36 -4.94 8.28
CA MET A 203 0.12 -3.57 8.12
C MET A 203 -1.03 -2.57 8.20
N ALA A 204 -0.71 -1.29 8.30
CA ALA A 204 -1.65 -0.19 8.30
C ALA A 204 -1.19 0.93 7.37
N GLU A 205 -2.16 1.57 6.75
CA GLU A 205 -1.96 2.63 5.77
C GLU A 205 -3.16 3.57 5.75
N THR A 206 -3.05 4.66 4.99
CA THR A 206 -4.18 5.57 4.77
C THR A 206 -4.89 5.35 3.45
N ASP A 207 -4.19 4.92 2.41
CA ASP A 207 -4.63 5.00 1.01
C ASP A 207 -5.06 6.44 0.64
N ALA A 208 -4.39 7.42 1.25
CA ALA A 208 -4.69 8.84 1.03
C ALA A 208 -4.40 9.24 -0.43
N PRO A 209 -5.30 10.00 -1.09
CA PRO A 209 -6.35 10.90 -0.57
C PRO A 209 -7.70 10.23 -0.24
N PHE A 210 -7.81 8.91 -0.33
CA PHE A 210 -9.04 8.15 -0.15
C PHE A 210 -9.19 7.66 1.31
N MET A 211 -10.30 7.01 1.62
CA MET A 211 -10.55 6.20 2.82
C MET A 211 -10.32 6.90 4.16
N THR A 212 -10.61 8.21 4.29
CA THR A 212 -10.47 8.95 5.55
C THR A 212 -11.14 8.20 6.72
N PRO A 213 -10.40 7.89 7.80
CA PRO A 213 -10.96 7.13 8.93
C PRO A 213 -11.98 7.91 9.76
N ALA A 214 -12.82 7.20 10.52
CA ALA A 214 -13.60 7.82 11.58
C ALA A 214 -12.66 8.27 12.73
N PRO A 215 -12.96 9.39 13.42
CA PRO A 215 -14.16 10.23 13.28
C PRO A 215 -14.08 11.28 12.14
N HIS A 216 -13.04 11.27 11.33
CA HIS A 216 -12.71 12.33 10.38
C HIS A 216 -13.27 12.12 8.95
N ARG A 217 -14.23 11.23 8.76
CA ARG A 217 -14.76 10.82 7.45
C ARG A 217 -15.24 11.93 6.51
N ASN A 218 -15.59 13.09 7.06
CA ASN A 218 -15.99 14.28 6.31
C ASN A 218 -14.81 15.13 5.82
N ILE A 219 -13.58 14.82 6.26
CA ILE A 219 -12.38 15.53 5.80
C ILE A 219 -11.94 14.91 4.47
N LYS A 220 -11.75 15.75 3.48
CA LYS A 220 -11.23 15.39 2.16
C LYS A 220 -10.27 16.47 1.67
N PRO A 221 -9.16 16.06 1.09
CA PRO A 221 -8.66 14.69 0.96
C PRO A 221 -8.25 14.07 2.30
N ASN A 222 -8.13 12.73 2.34
CA ASN A 222 -7.42 12.03 3.41
C ASN A 222 -5.93 12.42 3.39
N GLU A 223 -5.25 12.32 4.53
CA GLU A 223 -3.82 12.61 4.64
C GLU A 223 -3.10 11.50 5.43
N PRO A 224 -1.80 11.26 5.19
CA PRO A 224 -0.99 10.28 5.94
C PRO A 224 -1.06 10.44 7.46
N LYS A 225 -1.28 11.66 7.97
CA LYS A 225 -1.44 11.91 9.42
C LYS A 225 -2.55 11.09 10.07
N PHE A 226 -3.56 10.67 9.30
CA PHE A 226 -4.69 9.91 9.82
C PHE A 226 -4.43 8.40 9.96
N VAL A 227 -3.25 7.90 9.59
CA VAL A 227 -2.87 6.49 9.83
C VAL A 227 -2.87 6.15 11.33
N VAL A 228 -2.68 7.13 12.20
CA VAL A 228 -2.77 6.95 13.66
C VAL A 228 -4.13 6.43 14.09
N HIS A 229 -5.22 6.85 13.44
CA HIS A 229 -6.58 6.37 13.74
C HIS A 229 -6.83 4.96 13.21
N VAL A 230 -6.14 4.55 12.14
CA VAL A 230 -6.16 3.16 11.67
C VAL A 230 -5.48 2.26 12.71
N CYS A 231 -4.31 2.69 13.21
CA CYS A 231 -3.59 1.99 14.28
C CYS A 231 -4.43 1.85 15.56
N GLU A 232 -5.06 2.93 16.02
CA GLU A 232 -5.96 2.92 17.18
C GLU A 232 -7.13 1.94 17.01
N ALA A 233 -7.73 1.91 15.81
CA ALA A 233 -8.81 0.98 15.50
C ALA A 233 -8.34 -0.47 15.51
N LEU A 234 -7.20 -0.76 14.90
CA LEU A 234 -6.58 -2.09 14.92
C LEU A 234 -6.22 -2.53 16.34
N ALA A 235 -5.67 -1.64 17.15
CA ALA A 235 -5.38 -1.90 18.56
C ALA A 235 -6.64 -2.31 19.34
N LYS A 236 -7.73 -1.55 19.16
CA LYS A 236 -9.04 -1.87 19.77
C LYS A 236 -9.59 -3.21 19.32
N ILE A 237 -9.55 -3.52 18.02
CA ILE A 237 -10.03 -4.79 17.46
C ILE A 237 -9.23 -5.98 18.03
N ARG A 238 -7.94 -5.80 18.25
CA ARG A 238 -7.02 -6.86 18.68
C ARG A 238 -6.79 -6.90 20.19
N GLY A 239 -7.39 -5.99 20.95
CA GLY A 239 -7.34 -5.97 22.41
C GLY A 239 -5.96 -5.62 22.98
N CYS A 240 -5.20 -4.78 22.30
CA CYS A 240 -3.90 -4.29 22.76
C CYS A 240 -3.86 -2.76 22.85
N THR A 241 -2.77 -2.20 23.39
CA THR A 241 -2.59 -0.75 23.45
C THR A 241 -2.23 -0.18 22.07
N PRO A 242 -2.58 1.08 21.76
CA PRO A 242 -2.15 1.75 20.53
C PRO A 242 -0.63 1.73 20.35
N GLN A 243 0.14 1.89 21.42
CA GLN A 243 1.60 1.81 21.40
C GLN A 243 2.10 0.43 20.94
N ALA A 244 1.60 -0.64 21.55
CA ALA A 244 2.00 -1.99 21.16
C ALA A 244 1.61 -2.31 19.71
N MET A 245 0.48 -1.77 19.23
CA MET A 245 0.07 -1.91 17.84
C MET A 245 0.98 -1.10 16.91
N GLU A 246 1.33 0.13 17.25
CA GLU A 246 2.26 0.95 16.48
C GLU A 246 3.63 0.27 16.31
N GLU A 247 4.21 -0.24 17.40
CA GLU A 247 5.48 -0.96 17.38
C GLU A 247 5.43 -2.20 16.49
N LEU A 248 4.33 -2.94 16.54
CA LEU A 248 4.11 -4.13 15.71
C LEU A 248 4.01 -3.76 14.23
N LEU A 249 3.20 -2.74 13.90
CA LEU A 249 2.99 -2.31 12.52
C LEU A 249 4.25 -1.70 11.90
N ASP A 250 5.00 -0.89 12.66
CA ASP A 250 6.26 -0.30 12.23
C ASP A 250 7.32 -1.39 11.99
N THR A 251 7.44 -2.36 12.91
CA THR A 251 8.34 -3.52 12.75
C THR A 251 7.97 -4.35 11.51
N ASN A 252 6.69 -4.54 11.25
CA ASN A 252 6.22 -5.26 10.07
C ASN A 252 6.55 -4.51 8.78
N ALA A 253 6.35 -3.20 8.75
CA ALA A 253 6.70 -2.35 7.61
C ALA A 253 8.20 -2.40 7.32
N GLU A 254 9.05 -2.24 8.35
CA GLU A 254 10.51 -2.34 8.21
C GLU A 254 10.93 -3.69 7.64
N ARG A 255 10.38 -4.77 8.18
CA ARG A 255 10.70 -6.14 7.74
C ARG A 255 10.26 -6.41 6.31
N PHE A 256 9.03 -6.00 5.94
CA PHE A 256 8.48 -6.30 4.62
C PHE A 256 9.15 -5.48 3.53
N PHE A 257 9.32 -4.19 3.74
CA PHE A 257 9.90 -3.28 2.74
C PHE A 257 11.43 -3.21 2.79
N GLY A 258 12.07 -3.82 3.80
CA GLY A 258 13.53 -3.78 3.95
C GLY A 258 14.05 -2.36 4.23
N ILE A 259 13.31 -1.57 4.97
CA ILE A 259 13.64 -0.18 5.30
C ILE A 259 13.96 -0.03 6.80
N THR A 260 14.60 1.07 7.13
CA THR A 260 14.75 1.52 8.52
C THR A 260 13.99 2.82 8.68
N LEU A 261 13.05 2.86 9.60
CA LEU A 261 12.25 4.06 9.84
C LEU A 261 13.06 5.11 10.61
N PRO A 262 12.88 6.42 10.30
CA PRO A 262 13.46 7.49 11.07
C PRO A 262 13.08 7.40 12.56
N ASP A 263 13.85 8.00 13.44
CA ASP A 263 13.51 8.08 14.86
C ASP A 263 12.14 8.73 15.07
N SER A 264 11.42 8.30 16.12
CA SER A 264 10.10 8.86 16.41
C SER A 264 10.18 10.37 16.64
N PRO A 265 9.38 11.20 15.96
CA PRO A 265 9.31 12.62 16.22
C PRO A 265 8.67 12.95 17.60
N ARG A 266 8.09 11.96 18.27
CA ARG A 266 7.54 12.13 19.63
C ARG A 266 8.71 12.21 20.62
N ALA A 267 9.11 13.44 20.99
CA ALA A 267 9.83 13.62 22.25
C ALA A 267 8.88 13.20 23.40
N PHE A 268 9.35 12.28 24.21
CA PHE A 268 8.66 11.87 25.45
C PHE A 268 8.51 13.03 26.43
#